data_d57cbd019286a4d675b3b5f5a511ca71
#
_entry.id   d57cbd019286a4d675b3b5f5a511ca71
#
_cell.length_a   1.000
_cell.length_b   1.000
_cell.length_c   1.000
_cell.angle_alpha   90.00
_cell.angle_beta   90.00
_cell.angle_gamma   90.00
#
_symmetry.space_group_name_H-M   'P 1'
#
loop_
_entity.id
_entity.type
_entity.pdbx_description
1 polymer ?
#
loop_
_entity_poly.entity_id
_entity_poly.type
_entity_poly.pdbx_seq_one_letter_code
_entity_poly.pdbx_strand_id
1 'polypeptide(L)'
;MTGIRLQAPAPGWAIDADVVVVGSGVAGLTAALRCTAAGLRTVVVTKARLDDGSTRWAQGGIAAALGEGDTPEQHLDDTLVAGAGLCDEEAVRLLVTEGPDAVRRLIETGARFDTDEAGAIELTREGGHHRRRIAHAGGDATGAEISRALVDAVRERAVRTIENALVLDLLTDAQGRTAGVTLHVMGEGQHDGVGAVHAPAVVLATGGMGQVFSATTNPAVSTGDGVALALRAGAEVSDLEFVQFHPTVLFLGPDAEGQQPLVSEAVRGEGAHLVDADGVRFMAGQHELAELAPRDIVAKGIMRRMREQGTQHMYLDARHFGADMWASRFPTILAACRAHGIDPVTEPIPVAPAAHYASGGVRTDLHGRTTVPGLYACGEVACTGVHGANRLASNSLLEGLVFAERIADDIAANAGRGGARAGAPAPHPAPTALPLLDPAARARVQHVMTTGAGVLRSAASLAEAAERLEAIHGEAVNGDYKAAEPGVESWETTNLLCVARVLVAAALRREETRGCHWREDRPDRDDTAWRRHLVVRLAPDRSLDVRPTDTQDFPPTDADAPREP
;
A
#
# COMPACT_ATOMS: atom_id res chain seq x y z
N MET A 1 18.52 19.69 -10.86
CA MET A 1 17.46 18.97 -10.12
C MET A 1 17.60 19.32 -8.65
N THR A 2 16.54 19.85 -8.05
CA THR A 2 16.55 20.34 -6.67
C THR A 2 16.13 19.20 -5.77
N GLY A 3 17.09 18.44 -5.23
CA GLY A 3 16.79 17.46 -4.18
C GLY A 3 16.30 18.20 -2.93
N ILE A 4 15.07 17.91 -2.52
CA ILE A 4 14.51 18.38 -1.26
C ILE A 4 14.71 17.26 -0.25
N ARG A 5 15.14 17.57 0.99
CA ARG A 5 15.34 16.60 2.07
C ARG A 5 14.64 17.03 3.34
N LEU A 6 14.31 16.07 4.19
CA LEU A 6 13.89 16.37 5.55
C LEU A 6 15.05 16.96 6.35
N GLN A 7 14.74 17.86 7.26
CA GLN A 7 15.72 18.33 8.23
C GLN A 7 16.13 17.17 9.14
N ALA A 8 17.40 16.81 9.11
CA ALA A 8 17.98 15.73 9.90
C ALA A 8 19.45 16.02 10.20
N PRO A 9 20.02 15.44 11.29
CA PRO A 9 21.47 15.44 11.51
C PRO A 9 22.23 14.82 10.33
N ALA A 10 23.48 15.21 10.15
CA ALA A 10 24.36 14.57 9.18
C ALA A 10 24.61 13.10 9.57
N PRO A 11 24.73 12.17 8.61
CA PRO A 11 25.06 10.78 8.90
C PRO A 11 26.37 10.67 9.69
N GLY A 12 26.31 10.00 10.86
CA GLY A 12 27.46 9.70 11.69
C GLY A 12 28.23 8.45 11.22
N TRP A 13 27.61 7.61 10.38
CA TRP A 13 28.21 6.41 9.80
C TRP A 13 27.66 6.15 8.40
N ALA A 14 28.40 5.35 7.63
CA ALA A 14 27.97 4.92 6.31
C ALA A 14 28.42 3.48 6.02
N ILE A 15 27.62 2.76 5.24
CA ILE A 15 27.94 1.44 4.71
C ILE A 15 27.64 1.38 3.22
N ASP A 16 28.32 0.45 2.51
CA ASP A 16 28.13 0.24 1.07
C ASP A 16 27.36 -1.05 0.81
N ALA A 17 26.45 -1.00 -0.16
CA ALA A 17 25.69 -2.11 -0.70
C ALA A 17 25.61 -2.03 -2.23
N ASP A 18 25.15 -3.10 -2.87
CA ASP A 18 24.79 -3.07 -4.29
C ASP A 18 23.30 -2.69 -4.42
N VAL A 19 22.48 -3.12 -3.44
CA VAL A 19 21.04 -2.86 -3.37
C VAL A 19 20.62 -2.56 -1.95
N VAL A 20 19.81 -1.51 -1.76
CA VAL A 20 19.06 -1.26 -0.53
C VAL A 20 17.59 -1.55 -0.79
N VAL A 21 17.00 -2.41 0.04
CA VAL A 21 15.56 -2.67 0.04
C VAL A 21 14.94 -2.01 1.27
N VAL A 22 13.99 -1.12 1.07
CA VAL A 22 13.32 -0.37 2.13
C VAL A 22 11.94 -0.97 2.37
N GLY A 23 11.79 -1.66 3.49
CA GLY A 23 10.57 -2.37 3.89
C GLY A 23 10.73 -3.89 3.92
N SER A 24 10.03 -4.52 4.86
CA SER A 24 10.10 -5.96 5.15
C SER A 24 8.77 -6.70 4.94
N GLY A 25 7.86 -6.14 4.13
CA GLY A 25 6.67 -6.84 3.64
C GLY A 25 7.02 -7.90 2.58
N VAL A 26 5.99 -8.58 2.06
CA VAL A 26 6.13 -9.62 1.02
C VAL A 26 7.00 -9.15 -0.14
N ALA A 27 6.79 -7.94 -0.65
CA ALA A 27 7.55 -7.38 -1.77
C ALA A 27 9.03 -7.16 -1.42
N GLY A 28 9.30 -6.50 -0.28
CA GLY A 28 10.68 -6.19 0.14
C GLY A 28 11.52 -7.44 0.42
N LEU A 29 10.98 -8.40 1.17
CA LEU A 29 11.71 -9.63 1.48
C LEU A 29 11.93 -10.50 0.23
N THR A 30 10.96 -10.55 -0.68
CA THR A 30 11.11 -11.25 -1.97
C THR A 30 12.20 -10.60 -2.82
N ALA A 31 12.20 -9.27 -2.98
CA ALA A 31 13.25 -8.56 -3.69
C ALA A 31 14.64 -8.81 -3.07
N ALA A 32 14.74 -8.74 -1.75
CA ALA A 32 16.00 -8.95 -1.04
C ALA A 32 16.54 -10.36 -1.22
N LEU A 33 15.68 -11.39 -1.12
CA LEU A 33 16.07 -12.79 -1.32
C LEU A 33 16.54 -13.05 -2.76
N ARG A 34 15.84 -12.49 -3.75
CA ARG A 34 16.20 -12.61 -5.17
C ARG A 34 17.51 -11.89 -5.50
N CYS A 35 17.68 -10.63 -5.05
CA CYS A 35 18.93 -9.89 -5.22
C CYS A 35 20.12 -10.61 -4.57
N THR A 36 19.94 -11.14 -3.36
CA THR A 36 20.98 -11.92 -2.67
C THR A 36 21.33 -13.21 -3.43
N ALA A 37 20.31 -13.92 -3.96
CA ALA A 37 20.52 -15.11 -4.77
C ALA A 37 21.26 -14.80 -6.09
N ALA A 38 21.11 -13.60 -6.64
CA ALA A 38 21.87 -13.11 -7.78
C ALA A 38 23.32 -12.67 -7.41
N GLY A 39 23.74 -12.83 -6.16
CA GLY A 39 25.08 -12.50 -5.68
C GLY A 39 25.31 -11.02 -5.38
N LEU A 40 24.25 -10.21 -5.25
CA LEU A 40 24.33 -8.79 -4.90
C LEU A 40 24.42 -8.61 -3.39
N ARG A 41 25.26 -7.66 -2.94
CA ARG A 41 25.31 -7.23 -1.54
C ARG A 41 24.04 -6.45 -1.21
N THR A 42 23.08 -7.12 -0.60
CA THR A 42 21.77 -6.57 -0.32
C THR A 42 21.63 -6.18 1.16
N VAL A 43 21.09 -5.01 1.43
CA VAL A 43 20.73 -4.53 2.77
C VAL A 43 19.24 -4.27 2.82
N VAL A 44 18.53 -4.90 3.77
CA VAL A 44 17.14 -4.60 4.08
C VAL A 44 17.08 -3.58 5.22
N VAL A 45 16.36 -2.50 5.03
CA VAL A 45 16.09 -1.50 6.07
C VAL A 45 14.60 -1.53 6.37
N THR A 46 14.23 -1.73 7.62
CA THR A 46 12.83 -1.76 8.04
C THR A 46 12.57 -0.89 9.26
N LYS A 47 11.46 -0.14 9.24
CA LYS A 47 11.05 0.82 10.25
C LYS A 47 10.74 0.20 11.60
N ALA A 48 10.33 -1.07 11.60
CA ALA A 48 10.07 -1.87 12.78
C ALA A 48 10.85 -3.19 12.67
N ARG A 49 10.40 -4.25 13.33
CA ARG A 49 10.97 -5.59 13.18
C ARG A 49 10.65 -6.17 11.80
N LEU A 50 11.40 -7.15 11.36
CA LEU A 50 11.21 -7.79 10.06
C LEU A 50 9.80 -8.34 9.83
N ASP A 51 9.12 -8.76 10.90
CA ASP A 51 7.80 -9.38 10.88
C ASP A 51 6.64 -8.41 11.18
N ASP A 52 6.88 -7.11 11.35
CA ASP A 52 5.85 -6.12 11.74
C ASP A 52 5.18 -5.39 10.58
N GLY A 53 5.45 -5.76 9.33
CA GLY A 53 4.83 -5.15 8.15
C GLY A 53 3.37 -5.53 7.94
N SER A 54 2.68 -4.82 7.03
CA SER A 54 1.26 -5.06 6.69
C SER A 54 0.97 -6.49 6.23
N THR A 55 1.94 -7.16 5.62
CA THR A 55 1.80 -8.55 5.14
C THR A 55 1.29 -9.49 6.24
N ARG A 56 1.84 -9.40 7.45
CA ARG A 56 1.46 -10.24 8.60
C ARG A 56 -0.05 -10.17 8.92
N TRP A 57 -0.68 -9.03 8.67
CA TRP A 57 -2.07 -8.77 9.04
C TRP A 57 -3.06 -9.14 7.93
N ALA A 58 -2.60 -9.64 6.77
CA ALA A 58 -3.45 -10.05 5.69
C ALA A 58 -4.21 -11.34 6.06
N GLN A 59 -5.51 -11.20 6.34
CA GLN A 59 -6.42 -12.30 6.67
C GLN A 59 -6.91 -13.02 5.42
N GLY A 60 -7.02 -12.31 4.29
CA GLY A 60 -7.34 -12.87 2.98
C GLY A 60 -6.22 -13.75 2.44
N GLY A 61 -6.47 -14.41 1.32
CA GLY A 61 -5.49 -15.26 0.67
C GLY A 61 -4.63 -14.53 -0.37
N ILE A 62 -3.94 -15.32 -1.17
CA ILE A 62 -3.23 -14.87 -2.37
C ILE A 62 -3.93 -15.42 -3.61
N ALA A 63 -4.21 -14.55 -4.58
CA ALA A 63 -4.89 -14.92 -5.81
C ALA A 63 -3.90 -15.42 -6.86
N ALA A 64 -4.12 -16.61 -7.41
CA ALA A 64 -3.39 -17.12 -8.58
C ALA A 64 -4.21 -18.22 -9.27
N ALA A 65 -4.11 -18.32 -10.59
CA ALA A 65 -4.79 -19.33 -11.40
C ALA A 65 -4.10 -20.69 -11.24
N LEU A 66 -4.31 -21.35 -10.10
CA LEU A 66 -3.71 -22.65 -9.73
C LEU A 66 -4.69 -23.81 -9.85
N GLY A 67 -6.00 -23.53 -9.88
CA GLY A 67 -7.06 -24.53 -9.87
C GLY A 67 -7.38 -25.09 -11.26
N GLU A 68 -7.96 -26.29 -11.28
CA GLU A 68 -8.46 -26.90 -12.51
C GLU A 68 -9.57 -26.04 -13.15
N GLY A 69 -9.43 -25.75 -14.44
CA GLY A 69 -10.39 -24.93 -15.22
C GLY A 69 -10.31 -23.42 -14.97
N ASP A 70 -9.36 -22.94 -14.17
CA ASP A 70 -9.01 -21.53 -14.05
C ASP A 70 -7.81 -21.20 -14.96
N THR A 71 -7.78 -19.99 -15.52
CA THR A 71 -6.69 -19.54 -16.39
C THR A 71 -6.26 -18.11 -16.06
N PRO A 72 -5.02 -17.74 -16.43
CA PRO A 72 -4.58 -16.35 -16.34
C PRO A 72 -5.52 -15.35 -17.02
N GLU A 73 -6.12 -15.70 -18.17
CA GLU A 73 -7.07 -14.83 -18.88
C GLU A 73 -8.33 -14.57 -18.07
N GLN A 74 -8.87 -15.58 -17.39
CA GLN A 74 -10.03 -15.40 -16.51
C GLN A 74 -9.68 -14.53 -15.28
N HIS A 75 -8.45 -14.62 -14.78
CA HIS A 75 -7.97 -13.76 -13.72
C HIS A 75 -7.71 -12.33 -14.22
N LEU A 76 -7.23 -12.17 -15.46
CA LEU A 76 -7.10 -10.88 -16.14
C LEU A 76 -8.45 -10.16 -16.21
N ASP A 77 -9.48 -10.85 -16.73
CA ASP A 77 -10.82 -10.28 -16.89
C ASP A 77 -11.38 -9.79 -15.55
N ASP A 78 -11.31 -10.62 -14.49
CA ASP A 78 -11.77 -10.24 -13.16
C ASP A 78 -11.03 -8.99 -12.64
N THR A 79 -9.72 -8.90 -12.87
CA THR A 79 -8.90 -7.77 -12.42
C THR A 79 -9.23 -6.49 -13.18
N LEU A 80 -9.41 -6.56 -14.50
CA LEU A 80 -9.78 -5.41 -15.33
C LEU A 80 -11.15 -4.86 -14.95
N VAL A 81 -12.11 -5.75 -14.69
CA VAL A 81 -13.46 -5.35 -14.23
C VAL A 81 -13.39 -4.63 -12.89
N ALA A 82 -12.66 -5.20 -11.92
CA ALA A 82 -12.52 -4.60 -10.60
C ALA A 82 -11.85 -3.23 -10.64
N GLY A 83 -10.85 -3.04 -11.51
CA GLY A 83 -10.10 -1.79 -11.65
C GLY A 83 -10.85 -0.66 -12.35
N ALA A 84 -12.13 -0.86 -12.70
CA ALA A 84 -13.05 0.16 -13.21
C ALA A 84 -12.51 0.92 -14.44
N GLY A 85 -11.79 0.21 -15.34
CA GLY A 85 -11.32 0.72 -16.63
C GLY A 85 -10.07 1.60 -16.57
N LEU A 86 -9.33 1.57 -15.44
CA LEU A 86 -8.05 2.26 -15.28
C LEU A 86 -6.87 1.31 -15.03
N CYS A 87 -7.06 0.00 -15.14
CA CYS A 87 -5.92 -0.91 -15.15
C CYS A 87 -5.08 -0.71 -16.42
N ASP A 88 -3.76 -0.86 -16.27
CA ASP A 88 -2.89 -1.16 -17.38
C ASP A 88 -3.03 -2.65 -17.73
N GLU A 89 -3.59 -2.96 -18.88
CA GLU A 89 -3.84 -4.34 -19.28
C GLU A 89 -2.54 -5.16 -19.39
N GLU A 90 -1.43 -4.54 -19.83
CA GLU A 90 -0.15 -5.22 -19.95
C GLU A 90 0.41 -5.59 -18.57
N ALA A 91 0.31 -4.68 -17.60
CA ALA A 91 0.71 -4.93 -16.22
C ALA A 91 -0.15 -6.03 -15.57
N VAL A 92 -1.47 -6.02 -15.80
CA VAL A 92 -2.36 -7.08 -15.29
C VAL A 92 -2.04 -8.41 -15.94
N ARG A 93 -1.87 -8.44 -17.28
CA ARG A 93 -1.52 -9.67 -18.02
C ARG A 93 -0.23 -10.28 -17.50
N LEU A 94 0.78 -9.44 -17.27
CA LEU A 94 2.04 -9.85 -16.67
C LEU A 94 1.82 -10.46 -15.27
N LEU A 95 1.09 -9.77 -14.40
CA LEU A 95 0.80 -10.24 -13.05
C LEU A 95 0.17 -11.63 -13.05
N VAL A 96 -0.90 -11.81 -13.85
CA VAL A 96 -1.68 -13.06 -13.83
C VAL A 96 -0.97 -14.21 -14.51
N THR A 97 -0.09 -13.92 -15.48
CA THR A 97 0.69 -14.93 -16.20
C THR A 97 1.86 -15.44 -15.35
N GLU A 98 2.59 -14.54 -14.69
CA GLU A 98 3.74 -14.90 -13.84
C GLU A 98 3.31 -15.33 -12.43
N GLY A 99 2.08 -15.00 -12.03
CA GLY A 99 1.54 -15.23 -10.70
C GLY A 99 1.59 -16.67 -10.21
N PRO A 100 1.10 -17.67 -10.97
CA PRO A 100 1.15 -19.07 -10.53
C PRO A 100 2.56 -19.56 -10.20
N ASP A 101 3.55 -19.17 -10.99
CA ASP A 101 4.95 -19.54 -10.74
C ASP A 101 5.55 -18.77 -9.55
N ALA A 102 5.17 -17.52 -9.35
CA ALA A 102 5.59 -16.75 -8.16
C ALA A 102 5.06 -17.40 -6.86
N VAL A 103 3.81 -17.89 -6.86
CA VAL A 103 3.26 -18.62 -5.70
C VAL A 103 3.99 -19.95 -5.48
N ARG A 104 4.33 -20.70 -6.54
CA ARG A 104 5.11 -21.94 -6.41
C ARG A 104 6.49 -21.68 -5.80
N ARG A 105 7.19 -20.62 -6.24
CA ARG A 105 8.47 -20.21 -5.66
C ARG A 105 8.35 -19.77 -4.19
N LEU A 106 7.23 -19.16 -3.82
CA LEU A 106 6.94 -18.84 -2.42
C LEU A 106 6.80 -20.12 -1.57
N ILE A 107 6.14 -21.16 -2.10
CA ILE A 107 6.04 -22.48 -1.45
C ILE A 107 7.43 -23.11 -1.33
N GLU A 108 8.25 -23.06 -2.38
CA GLU A 108 9.65 -23.54 -2.35
C GLU A 108 10.50 -22.77 -1.33
N THR A 109 10.16 -21.51 -1.04
CA THR A 109 10.80 -20.70 0.00
C THR A 109 10.35 -21.10 1.41
N GLY A 110 9.32 -21.95 1.54
CA GLY A 110 8.88 -22.54 2.81
C GLY A 110 7.50 -22.10 3.28
N ALA A 111 6.72 -21.38 2.46
CA ALA A 111 5.33 -21.05 2.78
C ALA A 111 4.44 -22.29 2.65
N ARG A 112 3.52 -22.44 3.60
CA ARG A 112 2.60 -23.59 3.68
C ARG A 112 1.17 -23.08 3.57
N PHE A 113 0.50 -23.49 2.50
CA PHE A 113 -0.92 -23.22 2.29
C PHE A 113 -1.78 -24.40 2.74
N ASP A 114 -3.05 -24.12 3.02
CA ASP A 114 -4.01 -25.15 3.36
C ASP A 114 -4.20 -26.09 2.16
N THR A 115 -4.29 -27.40 2.43
CA THR A 115 -4.41 -28.44 1.40
C THR A 115 -5.60 -29.34 1.68
N ASP A 116 -6.19 -29.87 0.60
CA ASP A 116 -7.22 -30.88 0.68
C ASP A 116 -6.65 -32.26 1.09
N GLU A 117 -7.53 -33.26 1.22
CA GLU A 117 -7.15 -34.62 1.58
C GLU A 117 -6.20 -35.30 0.57
N ALA A 118 -6.17 -34.82 -0.67
CA ALA A 118 -5.28 -35.31 -1.72
C ALA A 118 -3.92 -34.56 -1.74
N GLY A 119 -3.75 -33.53 -0.89
CA GLY A 119 -2.55 -32.72 -0.81
C GLY A 119 -2.48 -31.60 -1.85
N ALA A 120 -3.53 -31.32 -2.59
CA ALA A 120 -3.63 -30.18 -3.46
C ALA A 120 -3.99 -28.92 -2.66
N ILE A 121 -3.52 -27.74 -3.13
CA ILE A 121 -3.83 -26.45 -2.47
C ILE A 121 -5.36 -26.24 -2.48
N GLU A 122 -5.92 -26.03 -1.30
CA GLU A 122 -7.34 -25.69 -1.18
C GLU A 122 -7.57 -24.24 -1.64
N LEU A 123 -8.45 -24.07 -2.63
CA LEU A 123 -8.74 -22.78 -3.22
C LEU A 123 -10.15 -22.32 -2.88
N THR A 124 -10.28 -21.07 -2.49
CA THR A 124 -11.56 -20.42 -2.22
C THR A 124 -11.86 -19.31 -3.23
N ARG A 125 -13.01 -18.66 -3.08
CA ARG A 125 -13.43 -17.53 -3.90
C ARG A 125 -13.75 -16.33 -3.00
N GLU A 126 -13.20 -15.17 -3.34
CA GLU A 126 -13.53 -13.88 -2.73
C GLU A 126 -14.32 -12.99 -3.69
N GLY A 127 -14.83 -11.85 -3.19
CA GLY A 127 -15.62 -10.91 -3.97
C GLY A 127 -14.88 -10.39 -5.20
N GLY A 128 -15.60 -10.27 -6.32
CA GLY A 128 -15.04 -9.87 -7.61
C GLY A 128 -14.38 -10.99 -8.41
N HIS A 129 -14.10 -12.15 -7.82
CA HIS A 129 -13.59 -13.31 -8.54
C HIS A 129 -14.71 -14.23 -9.04
N HIS A 130 -14.62 -14.68 -10.29
CA HIS A 130 -15.55 -15.66 -10.87
C HIS A 130 -15.10 -17.12 -10.67
N ARG A 131 -13.83 -17.34 -10.27
CA ARG A 131 -13.24 -18.66 -10.05
C ARG A 131 -12.69 -18.80 -8.62
N ARG A 132 -12.53 -20.05 -8.18
CA ARG A 132 -11.79 -20.37 -6.97
C ARG A 132 -10.31 -20.34 -7.27
N ARG A 133 -9.60 -19.29 -6.84
CA ARG A 133 -8.16 -19.10 -7.07
C ARG A 133 -7.42 -18.53 -5.87
N ILE A 134 -8.10 -18.41 -4.74
CA ILE A 134 -7.52 -17.80 -3.54
C ILE A 134 -6.98 -18.90 -2.66
N ALA A 135 -5.64 -18.97 -2.53
CA ALA A 135 -4.97 -19.87 -1.61
C ALA A 135 -4.87 -19.23 -0.22
N HIS A 136 -5.19 -19.99 0.82
CA HIS A 136 -5.16 -19.56 2.22
C HIS A 136 -4.16 -20.36 3.04
N ALA A 137 -3.80 -19.84 4.22
CA ALA A 137 -3.02 -20.54 5.21
C ALA A 137 -3.62 -20.32 6.60
N GLY A 138 -3.86 -21.42 7.35
CA GLY A 138 -4.42 -21.37 8.69
C GLY A 138 -5.81 -20.74 8.74
N GLY A 139 -6.63 -20.91 7.70
CA GLY A 139 -7.95 -20.33 7.56
C GLY A 139 -7.93 -18.83 7.24
N ASP A 140 -7.62 -17.98 8.19
CA ASP A 140 -7.60 -16.51 8.08
C ASP A 140 -6.27 -15.88 8.51
N ALA A 141 -5.14 -16.58 8.32
CA ALA A 141 -3.80 -16.16 8.74
C ALA A 141 -2.75 -16.21 7.62
N THR A 142 -3.16 -16.11 6.35
CA THR A 142 -2.29 -16.27 5.18
C THR A 142 -1.09 -15.34 5.20
N GLY A 143 -1.29 -14.07 5.55
CA GLY A 143 -0.20 -13.10 5.61
C GLY A 143 0.83 -13.41 6.70
N ALA A 144 0.40 -13.96 7.83
CA ALA A 144 1.30 -14.38 8.90
C ALA A 144 2.21 -15.53 8.45
N GLU A 145 1.68 -16.51 7.71
CA GLU A 145 2.46 -17.63 7.17
C GLU A 145 3.45 -17.16 6.09
N ILE A 146 3.02 -16.30 5.16
CA ILE A 146 3.90 -15.73 4.13
C ILE A 146 5.04 -14.94 4.79
N SER A 147 4.71 -14.10 5.79
CA SER A 147 5.70 -13.33 6.54
C SER A 147 6.69 -14.25 7.24
N ARG A 148 6.22 -15.30 7.94
CA ARG A 148 7.07 -16.29 8.59
C ARG A 148 8.07 -16.91 7.62
N ALA A 149 7.57 -17.44 6.49
CA ALA A 149 8.40 -18.13 5.52
C ALA A 149 9.51 -17.22 4.93
N LEU A 150 9.15 -15.99 4.57
CA LEU A 150 10.11 -15.03 4.00
C LEU A 150 11.13 -14.55 5.04
N VAL A 151 10.72 -14.29 6.28
CA VAL A 151 11.61 -13.88 7.38
C VAL A 151 12.59 -15.00 7.72
N ASP A 152 12.12 -16.25 7.79
CA ASP A 152 12.98 -17.41 8.03
C ASP A 152 14.01 -17.55 6.90
N ALA A 153 13.59 -17.44 5.64
CA ALA A 153 14.51 -17.50 4.49
C ALA A 153 15.56 -16.37 4.48
N VAL A 154 15.18 -15.15 4.89
CA VAL A 154 16.11 -14.01 5.03
C VAL A 154 17.17 -14.29 6.09
N ARG A 155 16.76 -14.86 7.24
CA ARG A 155 17.66 -15.23 8.33
C ARG A 155 18.59 -16.37 7.94
N GLU A 156 18.07 -17.41 7.30
CA GLU A 156 18.86 -18.57 6.83
C GLU A 156 19.93 -18.18 5.80
N ARG A 157 19.60 -17.22 4.90
CA ARG A 157 20.55 -16.72 3.90
C ARG A 157 21.44 -15.60 4.42
N ALA A 158 21.36 -15.26 5.70
CA ALA A 158 22.15 -14.22 6.37
C ALA A 158 22.12 -12.88 5.60
N VAL A 159 20.95 -12.50 5.07
CA VAL A 159 20.75 -11.19 4.43
C VAL A 159 20.95 -10.11 5.49
N ARG A 160 21.78 -9.11 5.19
CA ARG A 160 22.02 -8.01 6.13
C ARG A 160 20.75 -7.21 6.34
N THR A 161 20.32 -7.00 7.60
CA THR A 161 19.12 -6.26 7.97
C THR A 161 19.46 -5.14 8.95
N ILE A 162 18.75 -4.02 8.84
CA ILE A 162 18.74 -2.91 9.79
C ILE A 162 17.28 -2.72 10.20
N GLU A 163 16.94 -3.20 11.39
CA GLU A 163 15.60 -3.11 11.97
C GLU A 163 15.45 -1.83 12.80
N ASN A 164 14.20 -1.43 13.09
CA ASN A 164 13.88 -0.21 13.82
C ASN A 164 14.54 1.03 13.20
N ALA A 165 14.55 1.12 11.88
CA ALA A 165 15.21 2.19 11.15
C ALA A 165 14.27 2.86 10.14
N LEU A 166 14.00 4.15 10.37
CA LEU A 166 13.24 4.98 9.45
C LEU A 166 14.17 5.51 8.37
N VAL A 167 13.88 5.18 7.11
CA VAL A 167 14.57 5.80 5.96
C VAL A 167 14.02 7.22 5.78
N LEU A 168 14.93 8.18 5.77
CA LEU A 168 14.60 9.61 5.72
C LEU A 168 14.47 10.12 4.28
N ASP A 169 15.56 9.97 3.50
CA ASP A 169 15.62 10.49 2.13
C ASP A 169 16.48 9.62 1.22
N LEU A 170 16.19 9.73 -0.09
CA LEU A 170 17.05 9.20 -1.14
C LEU A 170 18.29 10.08 -1.29
N LEU A 171 19.45 9.45 -1.39
CA LEU A 171 20.68 10.08 -1.84
C LEU A 171 20.77 10.01 -3.36
N THR A 172 21.09 11.12 -4.00
CA THR A 172 21.30 11.19 -5.45
C THR A 172 22.67 11.75 -5.78
N ASP A 173 23.24 11.38 -6.92
CA ASP A 173 24.46 11.97 -7.46
C ASP A 173 24.19 13.30 -8.18
N ALA A 174 25.25 13.92 -8.73
CA ALA A 174 25.16 15.17 -9.48
C ALA A 174 24.31 15.06 -10.77
N GLN A 175 24.09 13.85 -11.29
CA GLN A 175 23.24 13.56 -12.45
C GLN A 175 21.81 13.22 -12.04
N GLY A 176 21.51 13.18 -10.74
CA GLY A 176 20.20 12.83 -10.21
C GLY A 176 19.91 11.33 -10.17
N ARG A 177 20.91 10.48 -10.35
CA ARG A 177 20.79 9.04 -10.21
C ARG A 177 20.89 8.64 -8.74
N THR A 178 20.25 7.54 -8.39
CA THR A 178 20.30 6.97 -7.04
C THR A 178 21.73 6.70 -6.57
N ALA A 179 22.04 7.13 -5.35
CA ALA A 179 23.31 6.93 -4.68
C ALA A 179 23.17 6.28 -3.30
N GLY A 180 21.96 5.95 -2.88
CA GLY A 180 21.66 5.31 -1.60
C GLY A 180 20.54 6.01 -0.83
N VAL A 181 20.53 5.81 0.48
CA VAL A 181 19.56 6.40 1.40
C VAL A 181 20.22 6.92 2.67
N THR A 182 19.59 7.93 3.30
CA THR A 182 19.82 8.25 4.71
C THR A 182 18.73 7.60 5.56
N LEU A 183 19.07 7.21 6.78
CA LEU A 183 18.15 6.57 7.71
C LEU A 183 18.46 6.94 9.16
N HIS A 184 17.47 6.78 10.03
CA HIS A 184 17.63 6.93 11.46
C HIS A 184 17.30 5.61 12.17
N VAL A 185 18.26 5.08 12.93
CA VAL A 185 18.07 3.89 13.77
C VAL A 185 17.50 4.33 15.11
N MET A 186 16.28 3.88 15.41
CA MET A 186 15.55 4.28 16.61
C MET A 186 16.23 3.69 17.86
N GLY A 187 16.33 4.50 18.90
CA GLY A 187 16.97 4.10 20.16
C GLY A 187 18.48 4.37 20.25
N GLU A 188 19.14 4.73 19.13
CA GLU A 188 20.58 5.03 19.13
C GLU A 188 20.90 6.54 19.25
N GLY A 189 19.90 7.36 19.62
CA GLY A 189 20.04 8.82 19.73
C GLY A 189 20.02 9.53 18.38
N GLN A 190 19.88 10.86 18.43
CA GLN A 190 19.74 11.65 17.19
C GLN A 190 21.02 11.73 16.36
N HIS A 191 22.17 11.86 17.00
CA HIS A 191 23.43 12.09 16.30
C HIS A 191 24.03 10.78 15.76
N ASP A 192 24.13 9.75 16.56
CA ASP A 192 24.74 8.46 16.17
C ASP A 192 23.72 7.53 15.48
N GLY A 193 22.40 7.77 15.71
CA GLY A 193 21.33 7.02 15.07
C GLY A 193 21.12 7.35 13.58
N VAL A 194 21.59 8.50 13.10
CA VAL A 194 21.51 8.84 11.67
C VAL A 194 22.70 8.27 10.92
N GLY A 195 22.42 7.47 9.89
CA GLY A 195 23.41 6.85 9.03
C GLY A 195 23.05 6.94 7.56
N ALA A 196 23.93 6.41 6.71
CA ALA A 196 23.71 6.26 5.29
C ALA A 196 24.02 4.84 4.80
N VAL A 197 23.24 4.37 3.83
CA VAL A 197 23.60 3.19 3.03
C VAL A 197 23.79 3.66 1.59
N HIS A 198 25.01 3.60 1.11
CA HIS A 198 25.34 3.95 -0.27
C HIS A 198 25.06 2.75 -1.18
N ALA A 199 24.26 2.94 -2.20
CA ALA A 199 23.92 1.91 -3.18
C ALA A 199 23.47 2.54 -4.51
N PRO A 200 23.83 1.94 -5.65
CA PRO A 200 23.37 2.39 -6.96
C PRO A 200 21.89 2.03 -7.23
N ALA A 201 21.32 1.09 -6.46
CA ALA A 201 19.92 0.69 -6.57
C ALA A 201 19.23 0.74 -5.21
N VAL A 202 18.04 1.35 -5.17
CA VAL A 202 17.15 1.41 -4.00
C VAL A 202 15.77 0.90 -4.41
N VAL A 203 15.25 -0.06 -3.66
CA VAL A 203 13.90 -0.63 -3.86
C VAL A 203 12.99 -0.17 -2.73
N LEU A 204 11.99 0.66 -3.05
CA LEU A 204 10.95 1.02 -2.12
C LEU A 204 9.90 -0.10 -2.05
N ALA A 205 9.72 -0.67 -0.88
CA ALA A 205 8.70 -1.69 -0.55
C ALA A 205 8.06 -1.37 0.81
N THR A 206 7.82 -0.09 1.06
CA THR A 206 7.44 0.49 2.36
C THR A 206 5.98 0.28 2.72
N GLY A 207 5.20 -0.37 1.85
CA GLY A 207 3.76 -0.56 2.06
C GLY A 207 2.96 0.72 1.88
N GLY A 208 1.76 0.73 2.44
CA GLY A 208 0.76 1.76 2.21
C GLY A 208 0.86 3.00 3.10
N MET A 209 -0.26 3.73 3.13
CA MET A 209 -0.38 5.04 3.78
C MET A 209 -1.66 5.17 4.63
N GLY A 210 -2.23 4.04 5.10
CA GLY A 210 -3.52 4.06 5.81
C GLY A 210 -3.54 4.94 7.06
N GLN A 211 -2.38 5.16 7.69
CA GLN A 211 -2.24 6.05 8.84
C GLN A 211 -2.46 7.54 8.51
N VAL A 212 -2.70 7.90 7.26
CA VAL A 212 -3.15 9.25 6.89
C VAL A 212 -4.60 9.52 7.31
N PHE A 213 -5.37 8.46 7.61
CA PHE A 213 -6.73 8.52 8.15
C PHE A 213 -6.75 8.19 9.65
N SER A 214 -7.78 8.64 10.37
CA SER A 214 -7.91 8.39 11.82
C SER A 214 -8.06 6.90 12.14
N ALA A 215 -8.82 6.16 11.31
CA ALA A 215 -9.00 4.72 11.45
C ALA A 215 -8.57 3.97 10.17
N THR A 216 -7.84 2.89 10.35
CA THR A 216 -7.33 2.08 9.24
C THR A 216 -7.10 0.63 9.69
N THR A 217 -7.08 -0.30 8.74
CA THR A 217 -6.63 -1.68 8.99
C THR A 217 -5.12 -1.83 8.92
N ASN A 218 -4.41 -0.77 8.49
CA ASN A 218 -2.96 -0.81 8.34
C ASN A 218 -2.23 -0.64 9.68
N PRO A 219 -1.09 -1.30 9.89
CA PRO A 219 -0.28 -1.14 11.09
C PRO A 219 0.28 0.29 11.22
N ALA A 220 0.72 0.64 12.42
CA ALA A 220 1.24 1.98 12.75
C ALA A 220 2.38 2.44 11.84
N VAL A 221 3.13 1.51 11.25
CA VAL A 221 4.25 1.79 10.34
C VAL A 221 3.82 2.29 8.95
N SER A 222 2.53 2.18 8.57
CA SER A 222 2.01 2.52 7.24
C SER A 222 1.70 4.02 7.12
N THR A 223 2.72 4.85 7.17
CA THR A 223 2.65 6.32 7.21
C THR A 223 2.95 6.99 5.86
N GLY A 224 3.08 6.22 4.77
CA GLY A 224 3.31 6.77 3.42
C GLY A 224 4.74 7.31 3.20
N ASP A 225 5.70 6.92 4.03
CA ASP A 225 7.07 7.44 3.98
C ASP A 225 7.75 7.24 2.63
N GLY A 226 7.53 6.08 1.98
CA GLY A 226 8.12 5.80 0.67
C GLY A 226 7.57 6.69 -0.43
N VAL A 227 6.27 6.99 -0.42
CA VAL A 227 5.64 7.93 -1.35
C VAL A 227 6.20 9.34 -1.16
N ALA A 228 6.28 9.81 0.09
CA ALA A 228 6.81 11.13 0.42
C ALA A 228 8.31 11.27 0.05
N LEU A 229 9.11 10.22 0.32
CA LEU A 229 10.52 10.15 -0.07
C LEU A 229 10.68 10.22 -1.59
N ALA A 230 9.91 9.43 -2.34
CA ALA A 230 9.96 9.39 -3.79
C ALA A 230 9.62 10.76 -4.40
N LEU A 231 8.59 11.44 -3.89
CA LEU A 231 8.23 12.80 -4.31
C LEU A 231 9.36 13.80 -4.06
N ARG A 232 9.98 13.78 -2.87
CA ARG A 232 11.14 14.66 -2.57
C ARG A 232 12.34 14.37 -3.45
N ALA A 233 12.52 13.12 -3.84
CA ALA A 233 13.54 12.71 -4.79
C ALA A 233 13.25 13.13 -6.25
N GLY A 234 12.04 13.64 -6.53
CA GLY A 234 11.59 14.07 -7.85
C GLY A 234 10.92 12.96 -8.68
N ALA A 235 10.60 11.82 -8.07
CA ALA A 235 9.83 10.78 -8.72
C ALA A 235 8.37 11.21 -8.92
N GLU A 236 7.72 10.63 -9.93
CA GLU A 236 6.28 10.76 -10.13
C GLU A 236 5.54 9.80 -9.21
N VAL A 237 4.39 10.26 -8.70
CA VAL A 237 3.39 9.41 -8.08
C VAL A 237 2.10 9.47 -8.88
N SER A 238 1.30 8.42 -8.86
CA SER A 238 0.08 8.31 -9.65
C SER A 238 -1.08 7.77 -8.84
N ASP A 239 -2.28 8.27 -9.15
CA ASP A 239 -3.56 7.68 -8.73
C ASP A 239 -3.78 7.59 -7.20
N LEU A 240 -3.16 8.48 -6.42
CA LEU A 240 -3.25 8.48 -4.94
C LEU A 240 -4.66 8.76 -4.41
N GLU A 241 -5.58 9.27 -5.23
CA GLU A 241 -6.99 9.44 -4.87
C GLU A 241 -7.74 8.12 -4.69
N PHE A 242 -7.24 7.01 -5.22
CA PHE A 242 -7.87 5.70 -5.13
C PHE A 242 -7.43 4.94 -3.86
N VAL A 243 -8.02 5.33 -2.75
CA VAL A 243 -7.89 4.62 -1.48
C VAL A 243 -9.10 3.72 -1.28
N GLN A 244 -8.85 2.41 -1.20
CA GLN A 244 -9.88 1.42 -0.90
C GLN A 244 -10.16 1.41 0.60
N PHE A 245 -11.42 1.61 0.98
CA PHE A 245 -11.89 1.43 2.34
C PHE A 245 -12.46 0.01 2.48
N HIS A 246 -11.98 -0.74 3.47
CA HIS A 246 -12.58 -2.03 3.77
C HIS A 246 -13.93 -1.81 4.45
N PRO A 247 -15.03 -2.43 3.94
CA PRO A 247 -16.37 -2.14 4.45
C PRO A 247 -16.59 -2.60 5.89
N THR A 248 -16.01 -3.75 6.27
CA THR A 248 -16.27 -4.41 7.53
C THR A 248 -15.02 -4.44 8.42
N VAL A 249 -14.72 -3.28 9.01
CA VAL A 249 -13.69 -3.13 10.04
C VAL A 249 -14.38 -3.04 11.39
N LEU A 250 -13.86 -3.73 12.41
CA LEU A 250 -14.45 -3.76 13.74
C LEU A 250 -14.53 -2.32 14.30
N PHE A 251 -15.73 -1.88 14.64
CA PHE A 251 -15.93 -0.55 15.21
C PHE A 251 -15.73 -0.58 16.73
N LEU A 252 -14.68 0.09 17.19
CA LEU A 252 -14.29 0.12 18.60
C LEU A 252 -14.69 1.41 19.32
N GLY A 253 -15.56 2.21 18.69
CA GLY A 253 -16.05 3.49 19.22
C GLY A 253 -15.61 4.68 18.38
N PRO A 254 -16.23 5.87 18.63
CA PRO A 254 -15.97 7.08 17.85
C PRO A 254 -14.56 7.64 18.02
N ASP A 255 -13.95 7.38 19.15
CA ASP A 255 -12.63 7.89 19.52
C ASP A 255 -11.50 6.87 19.23
N ALA A 256 -11.83 5.72 18.59
CA ALA A 256 -10.84 4.74 18.23
C ALA A 256 -9.99 5.22 17.05
N GLU A 257 -8.69 5.28 17.24
CA GLU A 257 -7.70 5.76 16.26
C GLU A 257 -6.69 4.65 15.90
N GLY A 258 -6.02 4.84 14.76
CA GLY A 258 -4.96 3.96 14.29
C GLY A 258 -5.48 2.62 13.73
N GLN A 259 -4.75 1.56 13.99
CA GLN A 259 -5.06 0.23 13.46
C GLN A 259 -6.28 -0.38 14.13
N GLN A 260 -7.29 -0.73 13.32
CA GLN A 260 -8.50 -1.41 13.75
C GLN A 260 -8.53 -2.86 13.22
N PRO A 261 -9.09 -3.83 13.98
CA PRO A 261 -9.18 -5.21 13.53
C PRO A 261 -10.05 -5.36 12.29
N LEU A 262 -9.55 -6.10 11.31
CA LEU A 262 -10.28 -6.42 10.09
C LEU A 262 -11.25 -7.57 10.34
N VAL A 263 -12.50 -7.44 9.89
CA VAL A 263 -13.42 -8.56 9.70
C VAL A 263 -13.45 -8.89 8.21
N SER A 264 -12.74 -9.94 7.83
CA SER A 264 -12.49 -10.32 6.43
C SER A 264 -13.76 -10.44 5.59
N GLU A 265 -13.62 -10.16 4.31
CA GLU A 265 -14.66 -10.37 3.31
C GLU A 265 -15.14 -11.84 3.23
N ALA A 266 -14.27 -12.79 3.59
CA ALA A 266 -14.60 -14.20 3.63
C ALA A 266 -15.80 -14.50 4.54
N VAL A 267 -16.00 -13.73 5.63
CA VAL A 267 -17.17 -13.87 6.50
C VAL A 267 -18.46 -13.57 5.73
N ARG A 268 -18.46 -12.52 4.87
CA ARG A 268 -19.60 -12.26 3.98
C ARG A 268 -19.72 -13.32 2.89
N GLY A 269 -18.61 -13.83 2.40
CA GLY A 269 -18.54 -14.94 1.44
C GLY A 269 -19.21 -16.21 1.94
N GLU A 270 -19.12 -16.50 3.24
CA GLU A 270 -19.78 -17.64 3.88
C GLU A 270 -21.24 -17.34 4.27
N GLY A 271 -21.76 -16.15 3.96
CA GLY A 271 -23.18 -15.85 4.08
C GLY A 271 -23.59 -14.89 5.20
N ALA A 272 -22.65 -14.19 5.84
CA ALA A 272 -22.99 -13.15 6.81
C ALA A 272 -23.72 -11.97 6.15
N HIS A 273 -24.63 -11.35 6.88
CA HIS A 273 -25.49 -10.28 6.41
C HIS A 273 -25.10 -8.93 7.01
N LEU A 274 -25.13 -7.88 6.19
CA LEU A 274 -25.02 -6.52 6.67
C LEU A 274 -26.39 -6.00 7.06
N VAL A 275 -26.56 -5.64 8.34
CA VAL A 275 -27.79 -5.11 8.89
C VAL A 275 -27.57 -3.77 9.57
N ASP A 276 -28.59 -2.94 9.56
CA ASP A 276 -28.61 -1.68 10.28
C ASP A 276 -29.05 -1.85 11.75
N ALA A 277 -29.23 -0.74 12.46
CA ALA A 277 -29.63 -0.74 13.88
C ALA A 277 -31.02 -1.37 14.12
N ASP A 278 -31.87 -1.40 13.11
CA ASP A 278 -33.21 -2.00 13.15
C ASP A 278 -33.21 -3.47 12.69
N GLY A 279 -32.06 -4.02 12.34
CA GLY A 279 -31.90 -5.39 11.83
C GLY A 279 -32.27 -5.56 10.35
N VAL A 280 -32.39 -4.48 9.59
CA VAL A 280 -32.75 -4.51 8.18
C VAL A 280 -31.51 -4.74 7.32
N ARG A 281 -31.55 -5.72 6.42
CA ARG A 281 -30.51 -5.96 5.40
C ARG A 281 -30.55 -4.88 4.32
N PHE A 282 -29.76 -3.83 4.50
CA PHE A 282 -29.79 -2.65 3.64
C PHE A 282 -29.07 -2.80 2.30
N MET A 283 -28.19 -3.79 2.14
CA MET A 283 -27.52 -4.07 0.85
C MET A 283 -28.43 -4.79 -0.14
N ALA A 284 -29.49 -5.43 0.32
CA ALA A 284 -30.48 -6.08 -0.53
C ALA A 284 -31.20 -5.00 -1.38
N GLY A 285 -31.12 -5.16 -2.72
CA GLY A 285 -31.71 -4.21 -3.67
C GLY A 285 -30.81 -3.03 -4.05
N GLN A 286 -29.62 -2.86 -3.45
CA GLN A 286 -28.64 -1.86 -3.88
C GLN A 286 -27.71 -2.39 -4.98
N HIS A 287 -27.44 -3.69 -4.97
CA HIS A 287 -26.62 -4.37 -5.97
C HIS A 287 -27.10 -5.83 -6.10
N GLU A 288 -26.96 -6.43 -7.26
CA GLU A 288 -27.39 -7.82 -7.52
C GLU A 288 -26.70 -8.85 -6.60
N LEU A 289 -25.43 -8.58 -6.26
CA LEU A 289 -24.62 -9.41 -5.34
C LEU A 289 -24.81 -9.05 -3.87
N ALA A 290 -25.64 -8.07 -3.53
CA ALA A 290 -25.90 -7.59 -2.16
C ALA A 290 -24.59 -7.43 -1.35
N GLU A 291 -24.39 -8.20 -0.26
CA GLU A 291 -23.22 -8.14 0.60
C GLU A 291 -21.91 -8.59 -0.08
N LEU A 292 -21.99 -9.28 -1.21
CA LEU A 292 -20.86 -9.72 -2.02
C LEU A 292 -20.53 -8.75 -3.17
N ALA A 293 -21.17 -7.59 -3.22
CA ALA A 293 -20.80 -6.53 -4.15
C ALA A 293 -19.32 -6.11 -3.95
N PRO A 294 -18.68 -5.50 -4.95
CA PRO A 294 -17.33 -4.94 -4.80
C PRO A 294 -17.20 -4.06 -3.55
N ARG A 295 -16.02 -4.08 -2.94
CA ARG A 295 -15.76 -3.42 -1.64
C ARG A 295 -16.13 -1.96 -1.61
N ASP A 296 -15.87 -1.24 -2.69
CA ASP A 296 -16.21 0.17 -2.83
C ASP A 296 -17.73 0.40 -2.79
N ILE A 297 -18.53 -0.47 -3.39
CA ILE A 297 -20.00 -0.40 -3.37
C ILE A 297 -20.52 -0.67 -1.96
N VAL A 298 -20.01 -1.71 -1.30
CA VAL A 298 -20.44 -2.05 0.07
C VAL A 298 -20.06 -0.94 1.06
N ALA A 299 -18.84 -0.40 0.97
CA ALA A 299 -18.41 0.70 1.83
C ALA A 299 -19.29 1.96 1.67
N LYS A 300 -19.64 2.32 0.43
CA LYS A 300 -20.57 3.41 0.13
C LYS A 300 -21.97 3.15 0.71
N GLY A 301 -22.47 1.91 0.57
CA GLY A 301 -23.76 1.50 1.13
C GLY A 301 -23.80 1.64 2.64
N ILE A 302 -22.77 1.19 3.35
CA ILE A 302 -22.63 1.33 4.80
C ILE A 302 -22.61 2.82 5.19
N MET A 303 -21.73 3.63 4.56
CA MET A 303 -21.61 5.06 4.90
C MET A 303 -22.90 5.83 4.67
N ARG A 304 -23.63 5.54 3.59
CA ARG A 304 -24.93 6.16 3.34
C ARG A 304 -25.95 5.77 4.41
N ARG A 305 -26.02 4.47 4.76
CA ARG A 305 -26.96 3.99 5.77
C ARG A 305 -26.64 4.55 7.16
N MET A 306 -25.35 4.64 7.52
CA MET A 306 -24.92 5.32 8.75
C MET A 306 -25.39 6.77 8.80
N ARG A 307 -25.23 7.52 7.69
CA ARG A 307 -25.67 8.92 7.59
C ARG A 307 -27.20 9.07 7.69
N GLU A 308 -27.96 8.17 7.02
CA GLU A 308 -29.43 8.16 7.06
C GLU A 308 -29.97 7.93 8.47
N GLN A 309 -29.35 7.04 9.24
CA GLN A 309 -29.77 6.71 10.60
C GLN A 309 -29.11 7.57 11.68
N GLY A 310 -28.13 8.43 11.33
CA GLY A 310 -27.35 9.21 12.29
C GLY A 310 -26.52 8.34 13.23
N THR A 311 -26.06 7.16 12.76
CA THR A 311 -25.24 6.20 13.52
C THR A 311 -23.80 6.21 13.03
N GLN A 312 -22.88 5.66 13.85
CA GLN A 312 -21.46 5.63 13.54
C GLN A 312 -20.97 4.26 13.07
N HIS A 313 -21.83 3.26 13.04
CA HIS A 313 -21.54 1.90 12.58
C HIS A 313 -22.82 1.20 12.12
N MET A 314 -22.63 0.14 11.38
CA MET A 314 -23.63 -0.87 11.04
C MET A 314 -23.22 -2.20 11.70
N TYR A 315 -23.92 -3.28 11.39
CA TYR A 315 -23.63 -4.58 11.96
C TYR A 315 -23.44 -5.63 10.88
N LEU A 316 -22.49 -6.56 11.13
CA LEU A 316 -22.32 -7.78 10.38
C LEU A 316 -22.88 -8.95 11.20
N ASP A 317 -24.00 -9.50 10.76
CA ASP A 317 -24.68 -10.61 11.42
C ASP A 317 -24.27 -11.95 10.82
N ALA A 318 -23.54 -12.73 11.61
CA ALA A 318 -23.10 -14.08 11.28
C ALA A 318 -23.40 -15.08 12.40
N ARG A 319 -24.39 -14.80 13.27
CA ARG A 319 -24.78 -15.67 14.39
C ARG A 319 -25.22 -17.06 13.94
N HIS A 320 -25.73 -17.17 12.72
CA HIS A 320 -26.20 -18.44 12.14
C HIS A 320 -25.06 -19.42 11.80
N PHE A 321 -23.79 -18.98 11.83
CA PHE A 321 -22.63 -19.85 11.62
C PHE A 321 -22.45 -20.85 12.77
N GLY A 322 -22.77 -20.46 14.00
CA GLY A 322 -22.52 -21.27 15.19
C GLY A 322 -21.04 -21.31 15.60
N ALA A 323 -20.78 -21.87 16.79
CA ALA A 323 -19.45 -21.83 17.41
C ALA A 323 -18.39 -22.62 16.62
N ASP A 324 -18.76 -23.77 16.07
CA ASP A 324 -17.80 -24.66 15.37
C ASP A 324 -17.26 -24.03 14.09
N MET A 325 -18.13 -23.38 13.30
CA MET A 325 -17.71 -22.68 12.08
C MET A 325 -16.82 -21.49 12.41
N TRP A 326 -17.16 -20.69 13.42
CA TRP A 326 -16.32 -19.60 13.86
C TRP A 326 -14.94 -20.08 14.31
N ALA A 327 -14.88 -21.15 15.09
CA ALA A 327 -13.62 -21.67 15.63
C ALA A 327 -12.72 -22.31 14.56
N SER A 328 -13.32 -22.96 13.55
CA SER A 328 -12.55 -23.65 12.50
C SER A 328 -12.18 -22.75 11.33
N ARG A 329 -13.10 -21.87 10.89
CA ARG A 329 -12.94 -21.09 9.65
C ARG A 329 -12.37 -19.69 9.89
N PHE A 330 -12.68 -19.06 11.04
CA PHE A 330 -12.32 -17.69 11.35
C PHE A 330 -11.73 -17.52 12.76
N PRO A 331 -10.73 -18.32 13.15
CA PRO A 331 -10.20 -18.31 14.52
C PRO A 331 -9.58 -16.97 14.91
N THR A 332 -8.89 -16.30 13.98
CA THR A 332 -8.26 -14.99 14.22
C THR A 332 -9.30 -13.90 14.42
N ILE A 333 -10.34 -13.85 13.58
CA ILE A 333 -11.43 -12.88 13.71
C ILE A 333 -12.22 -13.11 15.00
N LEU A 334 -12.53 -14.37 15.32
CA LEU A 334 -13.20 -14.75 16.58
C LEU A 334 -12.41 -14.27 17.80
N ALA A 335 -11.10 -14.50 17.80
CA ALA A 335 -10.22 -14.05 18.87
C ALA A 335 -10.17 -12.51 18.97
N ALA A 336 -10.07 -11.81 17.85
CA ALA A 336 -10.08 -10.37 17.80
C ALA A 336 -11.39 -9.77 18.34
N CYS A 337 -12.55 -10.28 17.92
CA CYS A 337 -13.84 -9.83 18.42
C CYS A 337 -13.95 -10.04 19.95
N ARG A 338 -13.61 -11.23 20.43
CA ARG A 338 -13.67 -11.57 21.87
C ARG A 338 -12.71 -10.73 22.72
N ALA A 339 -11.53 -10.39 22.19
CA ALA A 339 -10.59 -9.50 22.87
C ALA A 339 -11.17 -8.10 23.12
N HIS A 340 -12.16 -7.69 22.31
CA HIS A 340 -12.90 -6.44 22.45
C HIS A 340 -14.30 -6.61 23.07
N GLY A 341 -14.58 -7.76 23.68
CA GLY A 341 -15.83 -8.03 24.40
C GLY A 341 -17.03 -8.35 23.50
N ILE A 342 -16.81 -8.69 22.22
CA ILE A 342 -17.86 -9.03 21.25
C ILE A 342 -17.78 -10.53 20.97
N ASP A 343 -18.88 -11.28 21.18
CA ASP A 343 -18.96 -12.69 20.78
C ASP A 343 -19.81 -12.87 19.52
N PRO A 344 -19.18 -13.02 18.34
CA PRO A 344 -19.89 -13.10 17.06
C PRO A 344 -20.78 -14.36 16.92
N VAL A 345 -20.65 -15.32 17.84
CA VAL A 345 -21.55 -16.48 17.92
C VAL A 345 -22.94 -16.09 18.41
N THR A 346 -23.02 -15.09 19.30
CA THR A 346 -24.26 -14.72 20.01
C THR A 346 -24.80 -13.33 19.65
N GLU A 347 -23.94 -12.45 19.14
CA GLU A 347 -24.30 -11.08 18.80
C GLU A 347 -23.71 -10.63 17.45
N PRO A 348 -24.34 -9.69 16.73
CA PRO A 348 -23.78 -9.16 15.49
C PRO A 348 -22.57 -8.27 15.78
N ILE A 349 -21.60 -8.29 14.85
CA ILE A 349 -20.35 -7.54 14.96
C ILE A 349 -20.58 -6.09 14.54
N PRO A 350 -20.30 -5.08 15.38
CA PRO A 350 -20.34 -3.68 14.96
C PRO A 350 -19.20 -3.39 13.96
N VAL A 351 -19.53 -2.84 12.80
CA VAL A 351 -18.57 -2.59 11.71
C VAL A 351 -18.74 -1.20 11.11
N ALA A 352 -17.62 -0.60 10.70
CA ALA A 352 -17.59 0.62 9.93
C ALA A 352 -16.48 0.57 8.86
N PRO A 353 -16.62 1.27 7.72
CA PRO A 353 -15.54 1.36 6.74
C PRO A 353 -14.32 2.08 7.30
N ALA A 354 -13.12 1.53 7.04
CA ALA A 354 -11.86 2.19 7.37
C ALA A 354 -10.84 2.02 6.23
N ALA A 355 -9.86 2.93 6.15
CA ALA A 355 -8.82 2.90 5.13
C ALA A 355 -8.07 1.57 5.16
N HIS A 356 -7.86 0.96 3.99
CA HIS A 356 -7.37 -0.41 3.90
C HIS A 356 -6.23 -0.58 2.91
N TYR A 357 -6.35 -0.02 1.70
CA TYR A 357 -5.37 -0.19 0.64
C TYR A 357 -5.32 1.02 -0.28
N ALA A 358 -4.11 1.43 -0.69
CA ALA A 358 -3.90 2.46 -1.70
C ALA A 358 -3.61 1.79 -3.06
N SER A 359 -4.46 2.04 -4.07
CA SER A 359 -4.24 1.52 -5.43
C SER A 359 -3.19 2.33 -6.19
N GLY A 360 -3.04 3.60 -5.85
CA GLY A 360 -1.99 4.48 -6.35
C GLY A 360 -0.74 4.46 -5.49
N GLY A 361 0.33 5.10 -5.98
CA GLY A 361 1.63 5.13 -5.33
C GLY A 361 2.71 5.73 -6.22
N VAL A 362 3.96 5.35 -5.98
CA VAL A 362 5.10 5.71 -6.83
C VAL A 362 4.94 5.06 -8.20
N ARG A 363 4.91 5.87 -9.24
CA ARG A 363 4.71 5.41 -10.62
C ARG A 363 5.88 4.55 -11.07
N THR A 364 5.60 3.37 -11.63
CA THR A 364 6.61 2.42 -12.11
C THR A 364 6.28 1.88 -13.50
N ASP A 365 7.31 1.39 -14.18
CA ASP A 365 7.17 0.56 -15.37
C ASP A 365 6.98 -0.94 -15.00
N LEU A 366 6.92 -1.81 -16.02
CA LEU A 366 6.76 -3.26 -15.84
C LEU A 366 7.96 -3.95 -15.16
N HIS A 367 9.08 -3.26 -15.01
CA HIS A 367 10.26 -3.71 -14.27
C HIS A 367 10.39 -3.06 -12.89
N GLY A 368 9.36 -2.32 -12.44
CA GLY A 368 9.35 -1.60 -11.18
C GLY A 368 10.28 -0.38 -11.14
N ARG A 369 10.80 0.09 -12.29
CA ARG A 369 11.62 1.29 -12.37
C ARG A 369 10.76 2.53 -12.20
N THR A 370 11.23 3.49 -11.42
CA THR A 370 10.57 4.80 -11.30
C THR A 370 11.14 5.81 -12.30
N THR A 371 10.63 7.04 -12.28
CA THR A 371 11.19 8.14 -13.07
C THR A 371 12.54 8.67 -12.56
N VAL A 372 13.05 8.15 -11.44
CA VAL A 372 14.39 8.44 -10.91
C VAL A 372 15.30 7.26 -11.18
N PRO A 373 16.37 7.41 -11.98
CA PRO A 373 17.24 6.29 -12.34
C PRO A 373 17.88 5.61 -11.12
N GLY A 374 17.75 4.28 -11.03
CA GLY A 374 18.24 3.48 -9.91
C GLY A 374 17.27 3.41 -8.71
N LEU A 375 16.14 4.12 -8.77
CA LEU A 375 15.06 3.98 -7.80
C LEU A 375 13.97 3.08 -8.38
N TYR A 376 13.61 2.05 -7.61
CA TYR A 376 12.57 1.08 -7.91
C TYR A 376 11.47 1.13 -6.84
N ALA A 377 10.26 0.65 -7.17
CA ALA A 377 9.20 0.48 -6.19
C ALA A 377 8.35 -0.77 -6.51
N CYS A 378 7.90 -1.50 -5.48
CA CYS A 378 6.99 -2.64 -5.58
C CYS A 378 6.12 -2.81 -4.34
N GLY A 379 5.02 -3.55 -4.51
CA GLY A 379 3.97 -3.68 -3.50
C GLY A 379 3.20 -2.38 -3.34
N GLU A 380 2.49 -2.22 -2.24
CA GLU A 380 1.51 -1.15 -2.06
C GLU A 380 2.06 0.29 -2.15
N VAL A 381 3.36 0.50 -2.04
CA VAL A 381 3.97 1.82 -2.25
C VAL A 381 4.02 2.22 -3.73
N ALA A 382 3.89 1.24 -4.64
CA ALA A 382 4.00 1.42 -6.08
C ALA A 382 2.63 1.60 -6.75
N CYS A 383 2.58 2.38 -7.82
CA CYS A 383 1.51 2.36 -8.80
C CYS A 383 2.01 1.65 -10.05
N THR A 384 1.74 0.35 -10.13
CA THR A 384 2.12 -0.53 -11.25
C THR A 384 1.12 -0.52 -12.39
N GLY A 385 -0.05 0.08 -12.18
CA GLY A 385 -1.18 0.04 -13.10
C GLY A 385 -2.09 -1.19 -12.96
N VAL A 386 -1.71 -2.18 -12.17
CA VAL A 386 -2.48 -3.43 -11.97
C VAL A 386 -3.86 -3.17 -11.37
N HIS A 387 -3.96 -2.28 -10.39
CA HIS A 387 -5.19 -2.13 -9.59
C HIS A 387 -6.20 -1.13 -10.14
N GLY A 388 -5.77 -0.26 -11.04
CA GLY A 388 -6.65 0.80 -11.55
C GLY A 388 -7.30 1.61 -10.42
N ALA A 389 -8.60 1.86 -10.53
CA ALA A 389 -9.33 2.65 -9.56
C ALA A 389 -9.84 1.87 -8.34
N ASN A 390 -9.69 0.54 -8.32
CA ASN A 390 -10.15 -0.32 -7.23
C ASN A 390 -9.47 -1.70 -7.32
N ARG A 391 -8.78 -2.08 -6.27
CA ARG A 391 -8.04 -3.34 -6.21
C ARG A 391 -8.97 -4.55 -6.08
N LEU A 392 -8.77 -5.55 -6.94
CA LEU A 392 -9.38 -6.87 -6.76
C LEU A 392 -8.80 -7.54 -5.49
N ALA A 393 -9.66 -8.19 -4.72
CA ALA A 393 -9.26 -8.87 -3.49
C ALA A 393 -8.11 -9.86 -3.76
N SER A 394 -7.18 -10.00 -2.81
CA SER A 394 -6.06 -10.95 -2.83
C SER A 394 -5.02 -10.80 -3.96
N ASN A 395 -5.12 -9.76 -4.83
CA ASN A 395 -4.11 -9.45 -5.83
C ASN A 395 -2.87 -8.75 -5.26
N SER A 396 -2.98 -8.04 -4.11
CA SER A 396 -1.86 -7.23 -3.59
C SER A 396 -0.65 -8.05 -3.14
N LEU A 397 -0.88 -9.24 -2.55
CA LEU A 397 0.22 -10.14 -2.18
C LEU A 397 0.90 -10.70 -3.42
N LEU A 398 0.12 -11.05 -4.45
CA LEU A 398 0.65 -11.53 -5.73
C LEU A 398 1.48 -10.46 -6.44
N GLU A 399 0.98 -9.23 -6.50
CA GLU A 399 1.72 -8.08 -7.06
C GLU A 399 3.07 -7.89 -6.37
N GLY A 400 3.07 -7.95 -5.02
CA GLY A 400 4.29 -7.85 -4.25
C GLY A 400 5.33 -8.91 -4.59
N LEU A 401 4.92 -10.16 -4.89
CA LEU A 401 5.81 -11.23 -5.33
C LEU A 401 6.34 -10.98 -6.74
N VAL A 402 5.43 -10.81 -7.71
CA VAL A 402 5.77 -10.76 -9.14
C VAL A 402 6.67 -9.57 -9.45
N PHE A 403 6.30 -8.36 -9.03
CA PHE A 403 7.09 -7.17 -9.33
C PHE A 403 8.41 -7.13 -8.55
N ALA A 404 8.47 -7.68 -7.33
CA ALA A 404 9.73 -7.80 -6.60
C ALA A 404 10.75 -8.70 -7.31
N GLU A 405 10.31 -9.81 -7.90
CA GLU A 405 11.17 -10.68 -8.69
C GLU A 405 11.68 -9.99 -9.96
N ARG A 406 10.80 -9.29 -10.68
CA ARG A 406 11.16 -8.54 -11.87
C ARG A 406 12.16 -7.42 -11.60
N ILE A 407 12.00 -6.71 -10.50
CA ILE A 407 12.98 -5.70 -10.04
C ILE A 407 14.34 -6.33 -9.80
N ALA A 408 14.37 -7.44 -9.09
CA ALA A 408 15.63 -8.12 -8.79
C ALA A 408 16.34 -8.61 -10.05
N ASP A 409 15.58 -9.15 -11.02
CA ASP A 409 16.12 -9.61 -12.30
C ASP A 409 16.66 -8.41 -13.13
N ASP A 410 15.97 -7.28 -13.13
CA ASP A 410 16.42 -6.05 -13.80
C ASP A 410 17.70 -5.48 -13.17
N ILE A 411 17.74 -5.38 -11.83
CA ILE A 411 18.95 -4.92 -11.12
C ILE A 411 20.13 -5.84 -11.40
N ALA A 412 19.93 -7.17 -11.36
CA ALA A 412 20.99 -8.15 -11.62
C ALA A 412 21.53 -8.04 -13.07
N ALA A 413 20.63 -7.88 -14.04
CA ALA A 413 21.00 -7.71 -15.46
C ALA A 413 21.82 -6.42 -15.69
N ASN A 414 21.46 -5.34 -14.99
CA ASN A 414 22.17 -4.05 -15.10
C ASN A 414 23.50 -4.05 -14.34
N ALA A 415 23.60 -4.73 -13.20
CA ALA A 415 24.86 -4.88 -12.45
C ALA A 415 25.94 -5.64 -13.26
N GLY A 416 25.52 -6.59 -14.11
CA GLY A 416 26.43 -7.35 -15.00
C GLY A 416 26.99 -6.55 -16.18
N ARG A 417 26.32 -5.49 -16.62
CA ARG A 417 26.72 -4.68 -17.78
C ARG A 417 27.81 -3.64 -17.48
N GLY A 418 28.01 -3.27 -16.21
CA GLY A 418 28.93 -2.21 -15.78
C GLY A 418 30.38 -2.60 -15.62
N GLY A 419 30.82 -3.83 -15.95
CA GLY A 419 32.19 -4.36 -15.82
C GLY A 419 32.93 -3.85 -14.58
N ALA A 420 33.20 -4.67 -13.59
CA ALA A 420 33.69 -4.38 -12.26
C ALA A 420 32.64 -3.57 -11.41
N ARG A 421 32.17 -4.16 -10.32
CA ARG A 421 31.23 -3.55 -9.36
C ARG A 421 31.50 -2.04 -9.21
N ALA A 422 30.79 -1.22 -9.98
CA ALA A 422 30.89 0.23 -9.83
C ALA A 422 30.42 0.54 -8.41
N GLY A 423 31.28 1.13 -7.60
CA GLY A 423 30.87 1.63 -6.28
C GLY A 423 29.67 2.56 -6.43
N ALA A 424 28.89 2.69 -5.36
CA ALA A 424 27.77 3.64 -5.36
C ALA A 424 28.27 5.03 -5.82
N PRO A 425 27.49 5.76 -6.64
CA PRO A 425 27.85 7.11 -7.03
C PRO A 425 28.01 7.98 -5.78
N ALA A 426 28.94 8.92 -5.80
CA ALA A 426 29.14 9.85 -4.68
C ALA A 426 27.89 10.71 -4.49
N PRO A 427 27.29 10.78 -3.28
CA PRO A 427 26.14 11.62 -3.04
C PRO A 427 26.42 13.10 -3.26
N HIS A 428 25.52 13.79 -3.95
CA HIS A 428 25.55 15.24 -4.07
C HIS A 428 24.83 15.89 -2.88
N PRO A 429 25.38 16.97 -2.26
CA PRO A 429 24.68 17.71 -1.21
C PRO A 429 23.32 18.21 -1.67
N ALA A 430 22.27 17.96 -0.90
CA ALA A 430 20.95 18.51 -1.19
C ALA A 430 20.90 19.99 -0.83
N PRO A 431 20.35 20.86 -1.69
CA PRO A 431 20.38 22.28 -1.47
C PRO A 431 19.36 22.78 -0.45
N THR A 432 18.30 22.03 -0.13
CA THR A 432 17.18 22.53 0.67
C THR A 432 16.67 21.51 1.66
N ALA A 433 16.65 21.86 2.95
CA ALA A 433 15.98 21.11 3.99
C ALA A 433 14.52 21.58 4.15
N LEU A 434 13.59 20.64 4.29
CA LEU A 434 12.21 20.93 4.66
C LEU A 434 12.12 21.12 6.18
N PRO A 435 11.44 22.18 6.66
CA PRO A 435 11.09 22.30 8.06
C PRO A 435 10.15 21.15 8.46
N LEU A 436 10.28 20.68 9.67
CA LEU A 436 9.52 19.59 10.21
C LEU A 436 8.26 20.08 10.91
N LEU A 437 7.18 19.31 10.80
CA LEU A 437 5.95 19.55 11.54
C LEU A 437 6.06 19.09 12.99
N ASP A 438 5.39 19.82 13.87
CA ASP A 438 5.13 19.35 15.24
C ASP A 438 4.34 18.03 15.19
N PRO A 439 4.75 16.99 15.92
CA PRO A 439 4.01 15.72 16.00
C PRO A 439 2.52 15.86 16.35
N ALA A 440 2.14 16.88 17.13
CA ALA A 440 0.74 17.17 17.45
C ALA A 440 -0.13 17.49 16.22
N ALA A 441 0.48 17.85 15.08
CA ALA A 441 -0.26 18.05 13.83
C ALA A 441 -0.79 16.74 13.24
N ARG A 442 -0.27 15.56 13.63
CA ARG A 442 -0.68 14.26 13.09
C ARG A 442 -2.19 14.01 13.21
N ALA A 443 -2.72 14.15 14.41
CA ALA A 443 -4.16 13.94 14.65
C ALA A 443 -5.03 14.92 13.84
N ARG A 444 -4.56 16.17 13.64
CA ARG A 444 -5.26 17.16 12.81
C ARG A 444 -5.28 16.76 11.35
N VAL A 445 -4.15 16.29 10.79
CA VAL A 445 -4.07 15.77 9.41
C VAL A 445 -5.03 14.58 9.25
N GLN A 446 -4.98 13.61 10.15
CA GLN A 446 -5.84 12.42 10.14
C GLN A 446 -7.33 12.78 10.19
N HIS A 447 -7.71 13.71 11.05
CA HIS A 447 -9.08 14.19 11.15
C HIS A 447 -9.56 14.87 9.85
N VAL A 448 -8.75 15.75 9.28
CA VAL A 448 -9.04 16.42 8.00
C VAL A 448 -9.25 15.39 6.88
N MET A 449 -8.37 14.40 6.78
CA MET A 449 -8.46 13.36 5.76
C MET A 449 -9.70 12.48 5.93
N THR A 450 -10.02 12.09 7.16
CA THR A 450 -11.18 11.23 7.45
C THR A 450 -12.49 11.95 7.13
N THR A 451 -12.61 13.23 7.48
CA THR A 451 -13.84 14.00 7.28
C THR A 451 -13.99 14.54 5.86
N GLY A 452 -12.90 14.96 5.21
CA GLY A 452 -12.95 15.63 3.92
C GLY A 452 -12.65 14.74 2.70
N ALA A 453 -11.84 13.67 2.88
CA ALA A 453 -11.38 12.79 1.80
C ALA A 453 -11.63 11.29 2.08
N GLY A 454 -12.62 10.98 2.92
CA GLY A 454 -13.03 9.61 3.27
C GLY A 454 -13.74 8.87 2.12
N VAL A 455 -14.67 7.98 2.47
CA VAL A 455 -15.42 7.16 1.48
C VAL A 455 -16.32 8.03 0.60
N LEU A 456 -17.07 8.97 1.20
CA LEU A 456 -17.96 9.88 0.48
C LEU A 456 -17.31 11.27 0.39
N ARG A 457 -17.06 11.72 -0.83
CA ARG A 457 -16.36 12.98 -1.13
C ARG A 457 -17.24 13.92 -1.95
N SER A 458 -16.94 15.21 -1.89
CA SER A 458 -17.55 16.24 -2.73
C SER A 458 -16.52 17.33 -3.05
N ALA A 459 -16.79 18.19 -4.03
CA ALA A 459 -15.94 19.37 -4.29
C ALA A 459 -15.77 20.21 -3.03
N ALA A 460 -16.86 20.41 -2.27
CA ALA A 460 -16.84 21.22 -1.05
C ALA A 460 -15.98 20.59 0.05
N SER A 461 -16.16 19.27 0.34
CA SER A 461 -15.41 18.59 1.39
C SER A 461 -13.92 18.48 1.05
N LEU A 462 -13.59 18.25 -0.22
CA LEU A 462 -12.18 18.18 -0.67
C LEU A 462 -11.51 19.56 -0.69
N ALA A 463 -12.23 20.63 -1.06
CA ALA A 463 -11.70 22.00 -1.03
C ALA A 463 -11.42 22.43 0.42
N GLU A 464 -12.34 22.18 1.35
CA GLU A 464 -12.12 22.44 2.78
C GLU A 464 -10.92 21.65 3.32
N ALA A 465 -10.80 20.36 2.93
CA ALA A 465 -9.63 19.55 3.30
C ALA A 465 -8.32 20.16 2.78
N ALA A 466 -8.29 20.58 1.51
CA ALA A 466 -7.12 21.23 0.91
C ALA A 466 -6.72 22.49 1.67
N GLU A 467 -7.68 23.38 1.97
CA GLU A 467 -7.41 24.62 2.72
C GLU A 467 -6.84 24.34 4.12
N ARG A 468 -7.42 23.35 4.83
CA ARG A 468 -6.95 22.98 6.17
C ARG A 468 -5.55 22.34 6.14
N LEU A 469 -5.26 21.49 5.15
CA LEU A 469 -3.92 20.89 4.98
C LEU A 469 -2.88 21.96 4.61
N GLU A 470 -3.22 22.94 3.77
CA GLU A 470 -2.34 24.06 3.46
C GLU A 470 -2.11 24.98 4.67
N ALA A 471 -3.11 25.18 5.53
CA ALA A 471 -2.93 25.90 6.79
C ALA A 471 -1.93 25.19 7.71
N ILE A 472 -2.07 23.85 7.88
CA ILE A 472 -1.12 23.05 8.66
C ILE A 472 0.29 23.11 8.03
N HIS A 473 0.40 23.05 6.70
CA HIS A 473 1.68 23.21 6.01
C HIS A 473 2.32 24.57 6.26
N GLY A 474 1.51 25.64 6.21
CA GLY A 474 1.94 27.01 6.45
C GLY A 474 2.51 27.23 7.85
N GLU A 475 2.02 26.54 8.86
CA GLU A 475 2.54 26.60 10.23
C GLU A 475 4.04 26.24 10.30
N ALA A 476 4.45 25.19 9.55
CA ALA A 476 5.85 24.77 9.49
C ALA A 476 6.74 25.75 8.69
N VAL A 477 6.19 26.37 7.63
CA VAL A 477 6.97 27.19 6.68
C VAL A 477 7.11 28.63 7.15
N ASN A 478 6.08 29.22 7.77
CA ASN A 478 6.03 30.64 8.09
C ASN A 478 6.72 31.01 9.42
N GLY A 479 7.20 30.03 10.18
CA GLY A 479 7.95 30.28 11.41
C GLY A 479 7.13 30.81 12.59
N ASP A 480 5.78 30.80 12.50
CA ASP A 480 4.89 31.20 13.59
C ASP A 480 4.90 30.18 14.74
N TYR A 481 5.41 28.98 14.49
CA TYR A 481 5.67 27.95 15.48
C TYR A 481 7.17 27.60 15.48
N LYS A 482 7.69 27.23 16.64
CA LYS A 482 9.04 26.70 16.76
C LYS A 482 9.13 25.45 15.84
N ALA A 483 10.07 25.46 14.88
CA ALA A 483 10.30 24.29 14.04
C ALA A 483 10.50 23.05 14.92
N ALA A 484 9.84 21.95 14.57
CA ALA A 484 9.98 20.71 15.35
C ALA A 484 11.42 20.20 15.29
N GLU A 485 11.85 19.63 16.40
CA GLU A 485 13.14 18.95 16.47
C GLU A 485 13.13 17.70 15.58
N PRO A 486 14.25 17.36 14.90
CA PRO A 486 14.37 16.11 14.17
C PRO A 486 14.10 14.89 15.08
N GLY A 487 13.13 14.06 14.68
CA GLY A 487 12.72 12.88 15.40
C GLY A 487 11.71 12.06 14.59
N VAL A 488 11.51 10.79 14.97
CA VAL A 488 10.65 9.86 14.21
C VAL A 488 9.25 10.45 14.02
N GLU A 489 8.63 10.94 15.07
CA GLU A 489 7.26 11.46 15.02
C GLU A 489 7.12 12.71 14.14
N SER A 490 8.12 13.62 14.16
CA SER A 490 8.11 14.82 13.32
C SER A 490 8.36 14.48 11.85
N TRP A 491 9.25 13.53 11.54
CA TRP A 491 9.47 13.04 10.18
C TRP A 491 8.23 12.35 9.61
N GLU A 492 7.61 11.43 10.39
CA GLU A 492 6.37 10.76 9.98
C GLU A 492 5.22 11.75 9.75
N THR A 493 5.03 12.71 10.66
CA THR A 493 3.98 13.72 10.55
C THR A 493 4.18 14.59 9.30
N THR A 494 5.43 14.94 8.99
CA THR A 494 5.77 15.70 7.77
C THR A 494 5.49 14.87 6.52
N ASN A 495 5.81 13.57 6.52
CA ASN A 495 5.51 12.66 5.42
C ASN A 495 3.99 12.48 5.24
N LEU A 496 3.24 12.27 6.34
CA LEU A 496 1.78 12.15 6.30
C LEU A 496 1.11 13.39 5.68
N LEU A 497 1.54 14.59 6.06
CA LEU A 497 1.01 15.81 5.45
C LEU A 497 1.33 15.88 3.95
N CYS A 498 2.54 15.51 3.54
CA CYS A 498 2.92 15.47 2.13
C CYS A 498 1.97 14.57 1.33
N VAL A 499 1.76 13.34 1.80
CA VAL A 499 0.87 12.34 1.16
C VAL A 499 -0.58 12.81 1.17
N ALA A 500 -1.07 13.37 2.28
CA ALA A 500 -2.43 13.91 2.41
C ALA A 500 -2.71 15.00 1.37
N ARG A 501 -1.78 15.96 1.21
CA ARG A 501 -1.89 17.05 0.22
C ARG A 501 -1.98 16.50 -1.20
N VAL A 502 -1.14 15.53 -1.54
CA VAL A 502 -1.16 14.90 -2.88
C VAL A 502 -2.47 14.17 -3.13
N LEU A 503 -2.95 13.37 -2.18
CA LEU A 503 -4.20 12.65 -2.29
C LEU A 503 -5.38 13.61 -2.51
N VAL A 504 -5.48 14.67 -1.71
CA VAL A 504 -6.56 15.65 -1.83
C VAL A 504 -6.47 16.42 -3.14
N ALA A 505 -5.27 16.81 -3.59
CA ALA A 505 -5.06 17.50 -4.86
C ALA A 505 -5.51 16.62 -6.05
N ALA A 506 -5.15 15.34 -6.07
CA ALA A 506 -5.59 14.39 -7.08
C ALA A 506 -7.12 14.18 -7.02
N ALA A 507 -7.69 13.99 -5.83
CA ALA A 507 -9.13 13.80 -5.63
C ALA A 507 -9.96 15.01 -6.07
N LEU A 508 -9.49 16.23 -5.82
CA LEU A 508 -10.11 17.48 -6.31
C LEU A 508 -10.09 17.56 -7.83
N ARG A 509 -8.97 17.16 -8.43
CA ARG A 509 -8.76 17.23 -9.88
C ARG A 509 -9.65 16.26 -10.64
N ARG A 510 -9.98 15.08 -10.07
CA ARG A 510 -10.84 14.08 -10.70
C ARG A 510 -12.33 14.41 -10.45
N GLU A 511 -13.00 14.88 -11.47
CA GLU A 511 -14.41 15.30 -11.41
C GLU A 511 -15.37 14.20 -11.90
N GLU A 512 -15.23 12.99 -11.39
CA GLU A 512 -16.09 11.85 -11.66
C GLU A 512 -16.19 10.95 -10.44
N THR A 513 -17.04 9.94 -10.50
CA THR A 513 -17.03 8.77 -9.59
C THR A 513 -16.47 7.57 -10.33
N ARG A 514 -15.40 6.95 -9.77
CA ARG A 514 -14.79 5.74 -10.33
C ARG A 514 -14.16 4.89 -9.22
N GLY A 515 -14.53 3.61 -9.13
CA GLY A 515 -13.99 2.69 -8.14
C GLY A 515 -14.04 3.26 -6.71
N CYS A 516 -12.87 3.35 -6.07
CA CYS A 516 -12.76 3.87 -4.70
C CYS A 516 -12.91 5.40 -4.59
N HIS A 517 -12.88 6.14 -5.69
CA HIS A 517 -13.09 7.58 -5.69
C HIS A 517 -14.56 7.89 -5.92
N TRP A 518 -15.31 8.20 -4.85
CA TRP A 518 -16.72 8.53 -4.91
C TRP A 518 -16.96 10.04 -4.69
N ARG A 519 -17.49 10.70 -5.73
CA ARG A 519 -17.89 12.11 -5.72
C ARG A 519 -19.42 12.22 -5.67
N GLU A 520 -19.97 12.64 -4.52
CA GLU A 520 -21.44 12.80 -4.39
C GLU A 520 -22.00 13.88 -5.32
N ASP A 521 -21.20 14.88 -5.65
CA ASP A 521 -21.50 15.96 -6.60
C ASP A 521 -21.21 15.58 -8.08
N ARG A 522 -20.55 14.44 -8.33
CA ARG A 522 -20.21 13.87 -9.64
C ARG A 522 -20.42 12.36 -9.60
N PRO A 523 -21.67 11.86 -9.47
CA PRO A 523 -21.93 10.45 -9.16
C PRO A 523 -21.65 9.51 -10.34
N ASP A 524 -21.56 10.03 -11.56
CA ASP A 524 -21.37 9.25 -12.76
C ASP A 524 -19.89 9.11 -13.13
N ARG A 525 -19.58 8.00 -13.80
CA ARG A 525 -18.27 7.75 -14.43
C ARG A 525 -18.23 8.45 -15.79
N ASP A 526 -17.13 9.10 -16.10
CA ASP A 526 -16.90 9.78 -17.39
C ASP A 526 -15.62 9.27 -18.05
N ASP A 527 -15.77 8.24 -18.90
CA ASP A 527 -14.64 7.66 -19.63
C ASP A 527 -14.03 8.60 -20.69
N THR A 528 -14.77 9.61 -21.14
CA THR A 528 -14.27 10.56 -22.13
C THR A 528 -13.25 11.52 -21.52
N ALA A 529 -13.58 12.09 -20.35
CA ALA A 529 -12.73 13.07 -19.69
C ALA A 529 -11.70 12.39 -18.74
N TRP A 530 -12.06 11.27 -18.10
CA TRP A 530 -11.36 10.79 -16.92
C TRP A 530 -10.81 9.36 -17.00
N ARG A 531 -10.92 8.66 -18.12
CA ARG A 531 -10.20 7.39 -18.33
C ARG A 531 -8.70 7.66 -18.49
N ARG A 532 -8.09 8.24 -17.46
CA ARG A 532 -6.70 8.74 -17.43
C ARG A 532 -6.14 8.60 -16.03
N HIS A 533 -4.85 8.35 -15.93
CA HIS A 533 -4.13 8.43 -14.67
C HIS A 533 -3.91 9.90 -14.28
N LEU A 534 -3.88 10.18 -12.98
CA LEU A 534 -3.42 11.47 -12.45
C LEU A 534 -2.02 11.31 -11.90
N VAL A 535 -1.08 11.98 -12.55
CA VAL A 535 0.32 11.99 -12.13
C VAL A 535 0.61 13.28 -11.37
N VAL A 536 1.31 13.13 -10.24
CA VAL A 536 1.72 14.26 -9.41
C VAL A 536 3.23 14.28 -9.25
N ARG A 537 3.80 15.49 -9.37
CA ARG A 537 5.20 15.80 -9.07
C ARG A 537 5.28 16.92 -8.04
N LEU A 538 6.33 16.88 -7.25
CA LEU A 538 6.69 18.01 -6.40
C LEU A 538 7.61 18.95 -7.21
N ALA A 539 7.12 20.15 -7.49
CA ALA A 539 7.89 21.17 -8.19
C ALA A 539 8.99 21.77 -7.29
N PRO A 540 10.02 22.42 -7.87
CA PRO A 540 11.11 23.05 -7.10
C PRO A 540 10.66 24.09 -6.08
N ASP A 541 9.56 24.79 -6.34
CA ASP A 541 8.91 25.73 -5.42
C ASP A 541 8.01 25.05 -4.36
N ARG A 542 8.00 23.70 -4.33
CA ARG A 542 7.20 22.84 -3.44
C ARG A 542 5.71 22.84 -3.73
N SER A 543 5.27 23.41 -4.82
CA SER A 543 3.91 23.25 -5.32
C SER A 543 3.70 21.83 -5.89
N LEU A 544 2.45 21.39 -5.92
CA LEU A 544 2.08 20.11 -6.53
C LEU A 544 1.64 20.35 -7.98
N ASP A 545 2.36 19.72 -8.92
CA ASP A 545 1.97 19.68 -10.33
C ASP A 545 1.13 18.40 -10.54
N VAL A 546 -0.20 18.58 -10.73
CA VAL A 546 -1.16 17.49 -10.94
C VAL A 546 -1.61 17.51 -12.40
N ARG A 547 -1.26 16.48 -13.14
CA ARG A 547 -1.59 16.39 -14.57
C ARG A 547 -2.26 15.05 -14.91
N PRO A 548 -3.30 15.04 -15.77
CA PRO A 548 -3.81 13.82 -16.34
C PRO A 548 -2.86 13.30 -17.43
N THR A 549 -2.75 11.99 -17.55
CA THR A 549 -2.09 11.32 -18.66
C THR A 549 -3.06 10.36 -19.35
N ASP A 550 -2.68 9.80 -20.49
CA ASP A 550 -3.41 8.70 -21.07
C ASP A 550 -3.08 7.38 -20.35
N THR A 551 -3.96 6.40 -20.42
CA THR A 551 -3.79 5.10 -19.74
C THR A 551 -2.53 4.34 -20.16
N GLN A 552 -2.03 4.60 -21.37
CA GLN A 552 -0.85 3.94 -21.93
C GLN A 552 0.46 4.69 -21.67
N ASP A 553 0.42 5.84 -20.99
CA ASP A 553 1.57 6.73 -20.82
C ASP A 553 2.36 6.36 -19.54
N PHE A 554 2.76 5.09 -19.44
CA PHE A 554 3.74 4.67 -18.43
C PHE A 554 5.14 5.14 -18.80
N PRO A 555 6.07 5.26 -17.83
CA PRO A 555 7.46 5.62 -18.15
C PRO A 555 7.97 4.72 -19.27
N PRO A 556 8.58 5.28 -20.33
CA PRO A 556 9.09 4.47 -21.44
C PRO A 556 10.06 3.42 -20.89
N THR A 557 9.87 2.19 -21.33
CA THR A 557 10.84 1.13 -21.07
C THR A 557 12.08 1.38 -21.92
N ASP A 558 13.29 0.98 -21.47
CA ASP A 558 14.52 1.06 -22.29
C ASP A 558 14.43 0.28 -23.63
N ALA A 559 13.32 -0.43 -23.86
CA ALA A 559 13.05 -1.09 -25.15
C ALA A 559 12.84 -0.08 -26.29
N ASP A 560 12.43 1.17 -25.98
CA ASP A 560 12.25 2.25 -26.95
C ASP A 560 13.49 3.12 -27.13
N ALA A 561 14.57 2.87 -26.39
CA ALA A 561 15.87 3.48 -26.69
C ALA A 561 16.35 2.93 -28.04
N PRO A 562 16.67 3.77 -29.03
CA PRO A 562 17.18 3.30 -30.32
C PRO A 562 18.40 2.42 -30.03
N ARG A 563 18.33 1.14 -30.39
CA ARG A 563 19.50 0.28 -30.42
C ARG A 563 20.45 0.89 -31.44
N GLU A 564 21.48 1.57 -30.93
CA GLU A 564 22.56 1.98 -31.83
C GLU A 564 23.12 0.73 -32.54
N PRO A 565 23.43 0.84 -33.83
CA PRO A 565 23.74 -0.27 -34.72
C PRO A 565 25.01 -1.03 -34.33
#